data_3c86148f26f9320758c5ae6c8ff9c0fd
#
_entry.id   3c86148f26f9320758c5ae6c8ff9c0fd
#
_cell.length_a   1.000
_cell.length_b   1.000
_cell.length_c   1.000
_cell.angle_alpha   90.00
_cell.angle_beta   90.00
_cell.angle_gamma   90.00
#
_symmetry.space_group_name_H-M   'P 1'
#
loop_
_entity.id
_entity.type
_entity.pdbx_description
1 polymer ?
#
loop_
_entity_poly.entity_id
_entity_poly.type
_entity_poly.pdbx_seq_one_letter_code
_entity_poly.pdbx_strand_id
1 'polypeptide(L)'
;LSFFCYNYFFISPRFTLAIRQTQDLISLIVFLIIAIVISQLLNQDRQNLMAVIEREREVTYLYELNIALTGLKDGREISRILAEKIYATFNADRVEVMIFQTPDRTKKISVSVGNETREPSDPDFIIPISTARGGEEIVQIWRFGLPFSPVEQKMLNTFARQGTLAIERAYLIDINNRTRILEESDKLKTSLLSSVSHELRTPLATIKAAVSSLRSKTVNLDAESRYELLSAIEEETDRLNHLVGNLLD
;
A
#
# COMPACT_ATOMS: atom_id res chain seq x y z
N LEU A 1 18.51 -44.41 -29.62
CA LEU A 1 18.55 -44.47 -31.10
C LEU A 1 20.01 -44.41 -31.57
N SER A 2 20.80 -43.39 -31.19
CA SER A 2 22.23 -43.24 -31.59
C SER A 2 23.09 -44.46 -31.27
N PHE A 3 22.91 -45.11 -30.11
CA PHE A 3 23.63 -46.29 -29.70
C PHE A 3 23.40 -47.49 -30.67
N PHE A 4 22.12 -47.75 -31.04
CA PHE A 4 21.76 -48.80 -31.96
C PHE A 4 22.29 -48.53 -33.39
N CYS A 5 22.23 -47.26 -33.85
CA CYS A 5 22.79 -46.86 -35.13
C CYS A 5 24.32 -47.07 -35.18
N TYR A 6 25.04 -46.69 -34.10
CA TYR A 6 26.48 -46.88 -34.04
C TYR A 6 26.86 -48.34 -34.08
N ASN A 7 26.21 -49.22 -33.28
CA ASN A 7 26.44 -50.66 -33.30
C ASN A 7 26.16 -51.26 -34.68
N TYR A 8 25.02 -50.90 -35.30
CA TYR A 8 24.60 -51.48 -36.60
C TYR A 8 25.46 -51.06 -37.80
N PHE A 9 25.92 -49.82 -37.86
CA PHE A 9 26.62 -49.29 -39.00
C PHE A 9 28.17 -49.34 -38.91
N PHE A 10 28.72 -49.27 -37.68
CA PHE A 10 30.16 -49.06 -37.50
C PHE A 10 30.89 -50.27 -36.92
N ILE A 11 30.21 -51.19 -36.20
CA ILE A 11 30.89 -52.36 -35.62
C ILE A 11 30.80 -53.60 -36.54
N SER A 12 31.91 -54.28 -36.76
CA SER A 12 31.96 -55.50 -37.61
C SER A 12 31.52 -56.75 -36.81
N PRO A 13 30.66 -57.66 -37.36
CA PRO A 13 30.13 -57.64 -38.70
C PRO A 13 29.03 -56.60 -38.87
N ARG A 14 29.15 -55.69 -39.85
CA ARG A 14 28.21 -54.62 -40.13
C ARG A 14 26.81 -55.18 -40.39
N PHE A 15 25.78 -54.39 -40.08
CA PHE A 15 24.35 -54.76 -40.24
C PHE A 15 23.89 -55.89 -39.32
N THR A 16 24.63 -56.17 -38.24
CA THR A 16 24.20 -57.09 -37.21
C THR A 16 24.36 -56.44 -35.81
N LEU A 17 23.54 -56.82 -34.87
CA LEU A 17 23.66 -56.35 -33.47
C LEU A 17 24.55 -57.27 -32.63
N ALA A 18 25.40 -58.09 -33.27
CA ALA A 18 26.29 -59.03 -32.58
C ALA A 18 27.67 -58.43 -32.26
N ILE A 19 28.07 -58.46 -31.00
CA ILE A 19 29.34 -57.99 -30.50
C ILE A 19 30.25 -59.22 -30.35
N ARG A 20 31.35 -59.36 -31.12
CA ARG A 20 32.25 -60.50 -31.08
C ARG A 20 33.54 -60.24 -30.31
N GLN A 21 33.92 -58.97 -30.14
CA GLN A 21 35.16 -58.63 -29.43
C GLN A 21 34.86 -57.83 -28.15
N THR A 22 35.58 -58.10 -27.06
CA THR A 22 35.45 -57.43 -25.76
C THR A 22 35.76 -55.95 -25.87
N GLN A 23 36.63 -55.53 -26.80
CA GLN A 23 36.97 -54.16 -27.05
C GLN A 23 35.81 -53.33 -27.61
N ASP A 24 34.97 -53.92 -28.47
CA ASP A 24 33.78 -53.26 -29.03
C ASP A 24 32.74 -53.06 -27.99
N LEU A 25 32.56 -53.99 -27.07
CA LEU A 25 31.67 -53.87 -25.92
C LEU A 25 32.07 -52.71 -25.01
N ILE A 26 33.35 -52.61 -24.69
CA ILE A 26 33.89 -51.47 -23.89
C ILE A 26 33.62 -50.15 -24.57
N SER A 27 33.91 -50.05 -25.85
CA SER A 27 33.66 -48.82 -26.63
C SER A 27 32.16 -48.43 -26.66
N LEU A 28 31.26 -49.39 -26.77
CA LEU A 28 29.81 -49.15 -26.69
C LEU A 28 29.37 -48.66 -25.32
N ILE A 29 29.93 -49.26 -24.22
CA ILE A 29 29.60 -48.83 -22.85
C ILE A 29 30.11 -47.38 -22.64
N VAL A 30 31.33 -47.06 -23.04
CA VAL A 30 31.87 -45.70 -22.93
C VAL A 30 31.04 -44.71 -23.71
N PHE A 31 30.66 -45.05 -24.96
CA PHE A 31 29.76 -44.21 -25.78
C PHE A 31 28.42 -43.98 -25.10
N LEU A 32 27.84 -45.02 -24.53
CA LEU A 32 26.56 -44.92 -23.81
C LEU A 32 26.67 -43.98 -22.58
N ILE A 33 27.72 -44.15 -21.79
CA ILE A 33 28.00 -43.30 -20.63
C ILE A 33 28.14 -41.83 -21.06
N ILE A 34 28.93 -41.57 -22.09
CA ILE A 34 29.13 -40.19 -22.63
C ILE A 34 27.78 -39.63 -23.10
N ALA A 35 27.00 -40.40 -23.85
CA ALA A 35 25.67 -39.98 -24.32
C ALA A 35 24.72 -39.64 -23.18
N ILE A 36 24.70 -40.42 -22.10
CA ILE A 36 23.90 -40.17 -20.91
C ILE A 36 24.37 -38.88 -20.22
N VAL A 37 25.67 -38.71 -20.00
CA VAL A 37 26.27 -37.54 -19.35
C VAL A 37 25.95 -36.27 -20.15
N ILE A 38 26.16 -36.28 -21.46
CA ILE A 38 25.83 -35.14 -22.33
C ILE A 38 24.33 -34.83 -22.28
N SER A 39 23.48 -35.86 -22.36
CA SER A 39 22.02 -35.67 -22.27
C SER A 39 21.59 -35.08 -20.95
N GLN A 40 22.15 -35.52 -19.82
CA GLN A 40 21.87 -34.97 -18.50
C GLN A 40 22.34 -33.49 -18.39
N LEU A 41 23.55 -33.20 -18.88
CA LEU A 41 24.10 -31.85 -18.86
C LEU A 41 23.22 -30.87 -19.65
N LEU A 42 22.86 -31.24 -20.89
CA LEU A 42 21.98 -30.42 -21.73
C LEU A 42 20.58 -30.23 -21.14
N ASN A 43 20.06 -31.24 -20.47
CA ASN A 43 18.75 -31.15 -19.82
C ASN A 43 18.81 -30.21 -18.59
N GLN A 44 19.89 -30.30 -17.81
CA GLN A 44 20.13 -29.43 -16.67
C GLN A 44 20.29 -27.95 -17.08
N ASP A 45 21.05 -27.69 -18.16
CA ASP A 45 21.20 -26.33 -18.70
C ASP A 45 19.86 -25.75 -19.17
N ARG A 46 19.03 -26.54 -19.85
CA ARG A 46 17.70 -26.11 -20.28
C ARG A 46 16.79 -25.79 -19.08
N GLN A 47 16.80 -26.62 -18.05
CA GLN A 47 16.01 -26.36 -16.84
C GLN A 47 16.48 -25.10 -16.11
N ASN A 48 17.79 -24.90 -15.98
CA ASN A 48 18.36 -23.71 -15.39
C ASN A 48 17.99 -22.44 -16.18
N LEU A 49 18.08 -22.49 -17.50
CA LEU A 49 17.71 -21.36 -18.36
C LEU A 49 16.23 -21.01 -18.24
N MET A 50 15.33 -22.00 -18.25
CA MET A 50 13.91 -21.76 -18.05
C MET A 50 13.61 -21.15 -16.67
N ALA A 51 14.23 -21.64 -15.61
CA ALA A 51 14.10 -21.09 -14.26
C ALA A 51 14.57 -19.63 -14.17
N VAL A 52 15.64 -19.27 -14.90
CA VAL A 52 16.11 -17.88 -14.94
C VAL A 52 15.11 -16.98 -15.66
N ILE A 53 14.60 -17.42 -16.81
CA ILE A 53 13.60 -16.66 -17.59
C ILE A 53 12.31 -16.45 -16.79
N GLU A 54 11.83 -17.48 -16.11
CA GLU A 54 10.64 -17.37 -15.24
C GLU A 54 10.86 -16.38 -14.10
N ARG A 55 12.04 -16.42 -13.48
CA ARG A 55 12.40 -15.51 -12.40
C ARG A 55 12.52 -14.07 -12.85
N GLU A 56 13.07 -13.83 -14.04
CA GLU A 56 13.14 -12.51 -14.65
C GLU A 56 11.74 -11.94 -14.93
N ARG A 57 10.85 -12.77 -15.45
CA ARG A 57 9.44 -12.37 -15.66
C ARG A 57 8.73 -12.03 -14.35
N GLU A 58 8.90 -12.85 -13.31
CA GLU A 58 8.34 -12.60 -11.98
C GLU A 58 8.78 -11.24 -11.44
N VAL A 59 10.07 -10.94 -11.52
CA VAL A 59 10.65 -9.65 -11.08
C VAL A 59 10.07 -8.48 -11.89
N THR A 60 9.96 -8.63 -13.21
CA THR A 60 9.42 -7.60 -14.09
C THR A 60 7.97 -7.29 -13.75
N TYR A 61 7.12 -8.29 -13.57
CA TYR A 61 5.72 -8.09 -13.21
C TYR A 61 5.54 -7.43 -11.83
N LEU A 62 6.35 -7.84 -10.84
CA LEU A 62 6.33 -7.21 -9.52
C LEU A 62 6.81 -5.76 -9.56
N TYR A 63 7.81 -5.47 -10.37
CA TYR A 63 8.30 -4.11 -10.58
C TYR A 63 7.23 -3.21 -11.22
N GLU A 64 6.57 -3.68 -12.27
CA GLU A 64 5.48 -2.96 -12.91
C GLU A 64 4.30 -2.72 -11.97
N LEU A 65 3.93 -3.73 -11.16
CA LEU A 65 2.89 -3.58 -10.16
C LEU A 65 3.27 -2.51 -9.12
N ASN A 66 4.51 -2.56 -8.60
CA ASN A 66 4.98 -1.59 -7.62
C ASN A 66 4.98 -0.16 -8.17
N ILE A 67 5.42 0.04 -9.41
CA ILE A 67 5.34 1.36 -10.07
C ILE A 67 3.89 1.82 -10.17
N ALA A 68 2.99 0.95 -10.63
CA ALA A 68 1.58 1.28 -10.79
C ALA A 68 0.88 1.64 -9.47
N LEU A 69 1.30 1.03 -8.34
CA LEU A 69 0.76 1.29 -7.01
C LEU A 69 1.45 2.46 -6.29
N THR A 70 2.59 2.94 -6.81
CA THR A 70 3.36 4.00 -6.16
C THR A 70 2.64 5.35 -6.30
N GLY A 71 2.55 6.08 -5.20
CA GLY A 71 1.95 7.43 -5.17
C GLY A 71 0.42 7.45 -5.04
N LEU A 72 -0.24 6.32 -5.15
CA LEU A 72 -1.68 6.23 -4.95
C LEU A 72 -2.03 6.42 -3.46
N LYS A 73 -3.12 7.16 -3.21
CA LYS A 73 -3.59 7.48 -1.84
C LYS A 73 -4.98 6.94 -1.56
N ASP A 74 -5.72 6.54 -2.59
CA ASP A 74 -7.07 6.02 -2.45
C ASP A 74 -7.07 4.49 -2.55
N GLY A 75 -7.61 3.82 -1.51
CA GLY A 75 -7.74 2.37 -1.48
C GLY A 75 -8.57 1.79 -2.62
N ARG A 76 -9.57 2.52 -3.12
CA ARG A 76 -10.37 2.10 -4.27
C ARG A 76 -9.54 2.08 -5.57
N GLU A 77 -8.74 3.11 -5.77
CA GLU A 77 -7.86 3.20 -6.94
C GLU A 77 -6.78 2.13 -6.91
N ILE A 78 -6.18 1.89 -5.73
CA ILE A 78 -5.21 0.80 -5.53
C ILE A 78 -5.83 -0.55 -5.84
N SER A 79 -7.05 -0.82 -5.34
CA SER A 79 -7.78 -2.07 -5.60
C SER A 79 -8.09 -2.25 -7.09
N ARG A 80 -8.44 -1.17 -7.78
CA ARG A 80 -8.72 -1.20 -9.23
C ARG A 80 -7.47 -1.58 -10.02
N ILE A 81 -6.35 -0.91 -9.76
CA ILE A 81 -5.08 -1.18 -10.45
C ILE A 81 -4.57 -2.58 -10.13
N LEU A 82 -4.71 -3.04 -8.88
CA LEU A 82 -4.37 -4.41 -8.52
C LEU A 82 -5.21 -5.42 -9.31
N ALA A 83 -6.54 -5.22 -9.37
CA ALA A 83 -7.44 -6.08 -10.12
C ALA A 83 -7.11 -6.09 -11.63
N GLU A 84 -6.87 -4.92 -12.24
CA GLU A 84 -6.49 -4.77 -13.65
C GLU A 84 -5.16 -5.50 -13.95
N LYS A 85 -4.17 -5.36 -13.08
CA LYS A 85 -2.87 -6.02 -13.24
C LYS A 85 -2.97 -7.53 -13.08
N ILE A 86 -3.73 -8.03 -12.10
CA ILE A 86 -4.00 -9.48 -11.96
C ILE A 86 -4.74 -9.99 -13.19
N TYR A 87 -5.79 -9.31 -13.63
CA TYR A 87 -6.58 -9.68 -14.80
C TYR A 87 -5.69 -9.84 -16.04
N ALA A 88 -4.86 -8.85 -16.34
CA ALA A 88 -4.00 -8.84 -17.51
C ALA A 88 -2.85 -9.86 -17.43
N THR A 89 -2.20 -9.99 -16.27
CA THR A 89 -1.00 -10.84 -16.09
C THR A 89 -1.33 -12.32 -16.10
N PHE A 90 -2.46 -12.70 -15.48
CA PHE A 90 -2.83 -14.11 -15.29
C PHE A 90 -3.92 -14.59 -16.26
N ASN A 91 -4.29 -13.74 -17.23
CA ASN A 91 -5.35 -14.03 -18.19
C ASN A 91 -6.63 -14.53 -17.48
N ALA A 92 -7.01 -13.83 -16.42
CA ALA A 92 -8.21 -14.10 -15.67
C ALA A 92 -9.44 -13.60 -16.46
N ASP A 93 -10.60 -14.23 -16.27
CA ASP A 93 -11.87 -13.79 -16.86
C ASP A 93 -12.54 -12.70 -16.00
N ARG A 94 -12.33 -12.78 -14.69
CA ARG A 94 -12.81 -11.79 -13.73
C ARG A 94 -11.92 -11.77 -12.48
N VAL A 95 -11.70 -10.58 -11.95
CA VAL A 95 -11.01 -10.36 -10.67
C VAL A 95 -11.85 -9.42 -9.83
N GLU A 96 -12.08 -9.77 -8.58
CA GLU A 96 -12.77 -8.92 -7.61
C GLU A 96 -11.89 -8.72 -6.38
N VAL A 97 -11.65 -7.46 -6.04
CA VAL A 97 -10.91 -7.07 -4.85
C VAL A 97 -11.86 -6.42 -3.86
N MET A 98 -11.99 -7.02 -2.69
CA MET A 98 -12.83 -6.55 -1.61
C MET A 98 -11.97 -6.06 -0.46
N ILE A 99 -12.18 -4.79 -0.06
CA ILE A 99 -11.49 -4.17 1.07
C ILE A 99 -12.49 -3.53 2.03
N PHE A 100 -12.14 -3.46 3.31
CA PHE A 100 -12.90 -2.73 4.31
C PHE A 100 -12.22 -1.40 4.63
N GLN A 101 -12.96 -0.30 4.50
CA GLN A 101 -12.43 1.06 4.67
C GLN A 101 -12.33 1.49 6.14
N THR A 102 -13.10 0.85 7.02
CA THR A 102 -13.17 1.16 8.44
C THR A 102 -12.90 -0.07 9.30
N PRO A 103 -12.32 0.08 10.51
CA PRO A 103 -12.14 -1.02 11.45
C PRO A 103 -13.45 -1.73 11.80
N ASP A 104 -14.58 -0.99 11.82
CA ASP A 104 -15.92 -1.51 12.14
C ASP A 104 -16.57 -2.30 10.99
N ARG A 105 -15.86 -2.54 9.87
CA ARG A 105 -16.37 -3.27 8.68
C ARG A 105 -17.66 -2.71 8.08
N THR A 106 -18.06 -1.50 8.44
CA THR A 106 -19.33 -0.90 7.98
C THR A 106 -19.27 -0.44 6.53
N LYS A 107 -18.09 -0.15 6.00
CA LYS A 107 -17.92 0.34 4.64
C LYS A 107 -17.04 -0.61 3.83
N LYS A 108 -17.69 -1.48 3.05
CA LYS A 108 -17.06 -2.39 2.11
C LYS A 108 -16.87 -1.68 0.76
N ILE A 109 -15.66 -1.75 0.22
CA ILE A 109 -15.36 -1.38 -1.17
C ILE A 109 -15.14 -2.69 -1.92
N SER A 110 -15.90 -2.90 -3.00
CA SER A 110 -15.67 -3.96 -3.97
C SER A 110 -15.33 -3.33 -5.30
N VAL A 111 -14.28 -3.82 -5.92
CA VAL A 111 -13.85 -3.44 -7.27
C VAL A 111 -13.76 -4.70 -8.10
N SER A 112 -14.53 -4.76 -9.20
CA SER A 112 -14.55 -5.88 -10.14
C SER A 112 -13.97 -5.43 -11.48
N VAL A 113 -13.16 -6.28 -12.08
CA VAL A 113 -12.60 -6.11 -13.42
C VAL A 113 -12.83 -7.40 -14.22
N GLY A 114 -13.33 -7.28 -15.43
CA GLY A 114 -13.62 -8.41 -16.31
C GLY A 114 -15.10 -8.58 -16.64
N ASN A 115 -15.47 -9.75 -17.11
CA ASN A 115 -16.80 -10.02 -17.65
C ASN A 115 -17.84 -10.23 -16.54
N GLU A 116 -18.80 -9.32 -16.40
CA GLU A 116 -19.88 -9.36 -15.40
C GLU A 116 -21.11 -10.16 -15.86
N THR A 117 -21.17 -10.56 -17.14
CA THR A 117 -22.37 -11.13 -17.77
C THR A 117 -22.63 -12.60 -17.45
N ARG A 118 -21.76 -13.27 -16.71
CA ARG A 118 -21.93 -14.68 -16.34
C ARG A 118 -22.40 -14.78 -14.89
N GLU A 119 -23.33 -15.71 -14.63
CA GLU A 119 -23.80 -15.99 -13.27
C GLU A 119 -22.62 -16.21 -12.30
N PRO A 120 -22.73 -15.73 -11.06
CA PRO A 120 -21.65 -15.87 -10.08
C PRO A 120 -21.42 -17.35 -9.78
N SER A 121 -20.42 -17.94 -10.44
CA SER A 121 -19.85 -19.22 -10.05
C SER A 121 -18.89 -18.99 -8.88
N ASP A 122 -18.61 -20.06 -8.13
CA ASP A 122 -17.56 -19.98 -7.10
C ASP A 122 -16.23 -19.56 -7.75
N PRO A 123 -15.44 -18.71 -7.08
CA PRO A 123 -14.14 -18.29 -7.59
C PRO A 123 -13.16 -19.48 -7.64
N ASP A 124 -12.36 -19.55 -8.72
CA ASP A 124 -11.35 -20.58 -8.89
C ASP A 124 -10.17 -20.41 -7.94
N PHE A 125 -9.92 -19.17 -7.49
CA PHE A 125 -8.88 -18.88 -6.52
C PHE A 125 -9.28 -17.73 -5.61
N ILE A 126 -9.10 -17.94 -4.30
CA ILE A 126 -9.40 -16.95 -3.26
C ILE A 126 -8.12 -16.68 -2.49
N ILE A 127 -7.76 -15.41 -2.38
CA ILE A 127 -6.62 -14.99 -1.57
C ILE A 127 -7.15 -14.16 -0.40
N PRO A 128 -7.18 -14.72 0.81
CA PRO A 128 -7.45 -13.93 2.00
C PRO A 128 -6.25 -13.03 2.30
N ILE A 129 -6.50 -11.76 2.50
CA ILE A 129 -5.49 -10.78 2.83
C ILE A 129 -5.77 -10.29 4.25
N SER A 130 -4.86 -10.57 5.18
CA SER A 130 -4.94 -10.05 6.54
C SER A 130 -4.21 -8.72 6.62
N THR A 131 -4.95 -7.64 6.92
CA THR A 131 -4.36 -6.34 7.21
C THR A 131 -4.14 -6.17 8.71
N ALA A 132 -3.21 -5.30 9.09
CA ALA A 132 -2.97 -4.94 10.49
C ALA A 132 -4.22 -4.37 11.21
N ARG A 133 -5.26 -4.03 10.46
CA ARG A 133 -6.56 -3.54 10.94
C ARG A 133 -7.51 -4.66 11.39
N GLY A 134 -7.11 -5.94 11.29
CA GLY A 134 -7.98 -7.07 11.60
C GLY A 134 -9.12 -7.29 10.60
N GLY A 135 -9.08 -6.67 9.42
CA GLY A 135 -10.00 -6.90 8.31
C GLY A 135 -9.54 -8.08 7.46
N GLU A 136 -10.46 -8.94 7.07
CA GLU A 136 -10.22 -9.91 6.01
C GLU A 136 -10.52 -9.20 4.68
N GLU A 137 -9.49 -8.75 4.02
CA GLU A 137 -9.57 -8.34 2.63
C GLU A 137 -9.49 -9.61 1.78
N ILE A 138 -10.19 -9.65 0.66
CA ILE A 138 -10.29 -10.85 -0.15
C ILE A 138 -10.09 -10.47 -1.61
N VAL A 139 -9.18 -11.16 -2.28
CA VAL A 139 -9.09 -11.15 -3.75
C VAL A 139 -9.68 -12.45 -4.26
N GLN A 140 -10.71 -12.34 -5.09
CA GLN A 140 -11.37 -13.44 -5.75
C GLN A 140 -11.07 -13.40 -7.25
N ILE A 141 -10.72 -14.55 -7.81
CA ILE A 141 -10.27 -14.65 -9.19
C ILE A 141 -11.00 -15.81 -9.88
N TRP A 142 -11.55 -15.53 -11.05
CA TRP A 142 -12.20 -16.51 -11.92
C TRP A 142 -11.38 -16.67 -13.19
N ARG A 143 -11.12 -17.91 -13.59
CA ARG A 143 -10.48 -18.26 -14.86
C ARG A 143 -11.12 -19.54 -15.41
N PHE A 144 -11.91 -19.39 -16.47
CA PHE A 144 -12.57 -20.52 -17.10
C PHE A 144 -11.57 -21.29 -17.97
N GLY A 145 -11.24 -22.50 -17.58
CA GLY A 145 -10.31 -23.33 -18.32
C GLY A 145 -9.35 -24.10 -17.42
N LEU A 146 -8.06 -23.87 -17.62
CA LEU A 146 -7.03 -24.55 -16.84
C LEU A 146 -6.90 -23.93 -15.43
N PRO A 147 -6.82 -24.77 -14.39
CA PRO A 147 -6.59 -24.28 -13.02
C PRO A 147 -5.24 -23.54 -12.93
N PHE A 148 -5.11 -22.67 -11.92
CA PHE A 148 -3.86 -21.96 -11.67
C PHE A 148 -2.76 -22.94 -11.25
N SER A 149 -1.62 -22.89 -11.93
CA SER A 149 -0.43 -23.64 -11.57
C SER A 149 0.11 -23.21 -10.20
N PRO A 150 0.89 -24.05 -9.50
CA PRO A 150 1.49 -23.66 -8.22
C PRO A 150 2.38 -22.41 -8.31
N VAL A 151 3.02 -22.17 -9.45
CA VAL A 151 3.83 -20.98 -9.69
C VAL A 151 2.95 -19.73 -9.79
N GLU A 152 1.85 -19.82 -10.58
CA GLU A 152 0.88 -18.72 -10.69
C GLU A 152 0.22 -18.41 -9.35
N GLN A 153 -0.16 -19.43 -8.57
CA GLN A 153 -0.74 -19.24 -7.23
C GLN A 153 0.21 -18.50 -6.29
N LYS A 154 1.50 -18.87 -6.29
CA LYS A 154 2.53 -18.17 -5.51
C LYS A 154 2.66 -16.71 -5.93
N MET A 155 2.66 -16.46 -7.22
CA MET A 155 2.78 -15.12 -7.78
C MET A 155 1.53 -14.27 -7.48
N LEU A 156 0.33 -14.83 -7.62
CA LEU A 156 -0.93 -14.20 -7.23
C LEU A 156 -0.94 -13.79 -5.75
N ASN A 157 -0.48 -14.67 -4.85
CA ASN A 157 -0.32 -14.34 -3.43
C ASN A 157 0.66 -13.17 -3.22
N THR A 158 1.73 -13.11 -4.00
CA THR A 158 2.70 -12.00 -3.93
C THR A 158 2.08 -10.69 -4.41
N PHE A 159 1.31 -10.71 -5.51
CA PHE A 159 0.57 -9.55 -6.02
C PHE A 159 -0.43 -9.02 -4.99
N ALA A 160 -1.24 -9.90 -4.42
CA ALA A 160 -2.20 -9.54 -3.40
C ALA A 160 -1.51 -8.90 -2.18
N ARG A 161 -0.40 -9.48 -1.73
CA ARG A 161 0.39 -8.94 -0.63
C ARG A 161 0.95 -7.55 -0.91
N GLN A 162 1.44 -7.28 -2.14
CA GLN A 162 1.89 -5.96 -2.54
C GLN A 162 0.75 -4.94 -2.57
N GLY A 163 -0.41 -5.34 -3.08
CA GLY A 163 -1.62 -4.52 -3.05
C GLY A 163 -2.03 -4.14 -1.63
N THR A 164 -2.03 -5.12 -0.70
CA THR A 164 -2.30 -4.88 0.72
C THR A 164 -1.36 -3.86 1.33
N LEU A 165 -0.06 -4.03 1.11
CA LEU A 165 0.94 -3.09 1.63
C LEU A 165 0.73 -1.67 1.08
N ALA A 166 0.31 -1.54 -0.18
CA ALA A 166 -0.02 -0.25 -0.77
C ALA A 166 -1.27 0.37 -0.12
N ILE A 167 -2.32 -0.42 0.13
CA ILE A 167 -3.55 0.02 0.83
C ILE A 167 -3.24 0.46 2.26
N GLU A 168 -2.45 -0.33 3.01
CA GLU A 168 -2.04 0.02 4.37
C GLU A 168 -1.22 1.31 4.41
N ARG A 169 -0.28 1.48 3.48
CA ARG A 169 0.50 2.72 3.35
C ARG A 169 -0.40 3.93 3.08
N ALA A 170 -1.33 3.83 2.14
CA ALA A 170 -2.26 4.90 1.81
C ALA A 170 -3.09 5.32 3.03
N TYR A 171 -3.57 4.36 3.80
CA TYR A 171 -4.30 4.60 5.03
C TYR A 171 -3.47 5.29 6.11
N LEU A 172 -2.25 4.82 6.35
CA LEU A 172 -1.36 5.43 7.33
C LEU A 172 -1.04 6.90 6.97
N ILE A 173 -0.88 7.18 5.68
CA ILE A 173 -0.69 8.55 5.18
C ILE A 173 -1.94 9.40 5.46
N ASP A 174 -3.15 8.88 5.22
CA ASP A 174 -4.41 9.59 5.48
C ASP A 174 -4.57 9.90 6.97
N ILE A 175 -4.36 8.92 7.85
CA ILE A 175 -4.39 9.13 9.32
C ILE A 175 -3.39 10.20 9.74
N ASN A 176 -2.14 10.10 9.29
CA ASN A 176 -1.10 11.04 9.67
C ASN A 176 -1.43 12.47 9.23
N ASN A 177 -1.99 12.63 8.03
CA ASN A 177 -2.45 13.94 7.54
C ASN A 177 -3.59 14.50 8.40
N ARG A 178 -4.59 13.68 8.75
CA ARG A 178 -5.69 14.11 9.63
C ARG A 178 -5.21 14.50 11.02
N THR A 179 -4.32 13.71 11.61
CA THR A 179 -3.72 14.02 12.91
C THR A 179 -2.98 15.36 12.88
N ARG A 180 -2.19 15.59 11.82
CA ARG A 180 -1.46 16.84 11.65
C ARG A 180 -2.39 18.05 11.53
N ILE A 181 -3.48 17.94 10.77
CA ILE A 181 -4.49 19.01 10.64
C ILE A 181 -5.13 19.31 12.00
N LEU A 182 -5.45 18.28 12.78
CA LEU A 182 -6.02 18.46 14.12
C LEU A 182 -5.04 19.14 15.06
N GLU A 183 -3.76 18.72 15.06
CA GLU A 183 -2.71 19.35 15.87
C GLU A 183 -2.47 20.81 15.50
N GLU A 184 -2.44 21.13 14.20
CA GLU A 184 -2.31 22.51 13.72
C GLU A 184 -3.52 23.36 14.13
N SER A 185 -4.74 22.82 14.02
CA SER A 185 -5.97 23.49 14.49
C SER A 185 -5.95 23.76 16.00
N ASP A 186 -5.50 22.79 16.78
CA ASP A 186 -5.44 22.93 18.25
C ASP A 186 -4.37 23.96 18.67
N LYS A 187 -3.23 23.98 18.02
CA LYS A 187 -2.19 25.00 18.20
C LYS A 187 -2.72 26.40 17.88
N LEU A 188 -3.44 26.55 16.76
CA LEU A 188 -4.06 27.81 16.39
C LEU A 188 -5.07 28.28 17.43
N LYS A 189 -5.97 27.39 17.88
CA LYS A 189 -6.93 27.69 18.95
C LYS A 189 -6.25 28.17 20.23
N THR A 190 -5.23 27.45 20.65
CA THR A 190 -4.49 27.76 21.88
C THR A 190 -3.78 29.12 21.76
N SER A 191 -3.17 29.38 20.61
CA SER A 191 -2.50 30.67 20.32
C SER A 191 -3.49 31.85 20.33
N LEU A 192 -4.64 31.66 19.65
CA LEU A 192 -5.71 32.68 19.63
C LEU A 192 -6.25 32.96 21.04
N LEU A 193 -6.57 31.93 21.81
CA LEU A 193 -7.06 32.08 23.18
C LEU A 193 -6.04 32.78 24.10
N SER A 194 -4.74 32.48 23.90
CA SER A 194 -3.66 33.15 24.65
C SER A 194 -3.56 34.62 24.29
N SER A 195 -3.59 34.94 22.99
CA SER A 195 -3.55 36.35 22.52
C SER A 195 -4.73 37.14 23.03
N VAL A 196 -5.95 36.61 22.86
CA VAL A 196 -7.18 37.25 23.37
C VAL A 196 -7.13 37.45 24.87
N SER A 197 -6.68 36.45 25.63
CA SER A 197 -6.54 36.57 27.09
C SER A 197 -5.58 37.68 27.50
N HIS A 198 -4.48 37.85 26.75
CA HIS A 198 -3.52 38.92 26.98
C HIS A 198 -4.10 40.27 26.65
N GLU A 199 -4.78 40.41 25.51
CA GLU A 199 -5.41 41.66 25.06
C GLU A 199 -6.57 42.10 25.97
N LEU A 200 -7.30 41.18 26.56
CA LEU A 200 -8.34 41.49 27.56
C LEU A 200 -7.76 41.87 28.93
N ARG A 201 -6.64 41.26 29.31
CA ARG A 201 -6.05 41.51 30.67
C ARG A 201 -5.55 42.92 30.86
N THR A 202 -4.97 43.51 29.82
CA THR A 202 -4.39 44.87 29.87
C THR A 202 -5.45 45.94 30.19
N PRO A 203 -6.56 46.09 29.42
CA PRO A 203 -7.59 47.07 29.73
C PRO A 203 -8.28 46.81 31.08
N LEU A 204 -8.50 45.54 31.44
CA LEU A 204 -9.07 45.18 32.74
C LEU A 204 -8.17 45.60 33.89
N ALA A 205 -6.86 45.50 33.74
CA ALA A 205 -5.90 45.98 34.76
C ALA A 205 -5.94 47.49 34.92
N THR A 206 -6.04 48.24 33.81
CA THR A 206 -6.17 49.73 33.82
C THR A 206 -7.46 50.13 34.50
N ILE A 207 -8.62 49.54 34.13
CA ILE A 207 -9.92 49.80 34.76
C ILE A 207 -9.83 49.52 36.27
N LYS A 208 -9.28 48.36 36.66
CA LYS A 208 -9.11 47.99 38.06
C LYS A 208 -8.25 48.97 38.85
N ALA A 209 -7.14 49.44 38.25
CA ALA A 209 -6.26 50.42 38.88
C ALA A 209 -6.99 51.80 39.07
N ALA A 210 -7.68 52.27 38.04
CA ALA A 210 -8.45 53.50 38.10
C ALA A 210 -9.56 53.44 39.16
N VAL A 211 -10.34 52.34 39.18
CA VAL A 211 -11.39 52.14 40.21
C VAL A 211 -10.78 52.06 41.61
N SER A 212 -9.64 51.41 41.77
CA SER A 212 -8.96 51.30 43.07
C SER A 212 -8.47 52.67 43.57
N SER A 213 -7.97 53.54 42.69
CA SER A 213 -7.57 54.89 42.98
C SER A 213 -8.76 55.78 43.39
N LEU A 214 -9.87 55.68 42.66
CA LEU A 214 -11.11 56.40 42.96
C LEU A 214 -11.73 55.98 44.32
N ARG A 215 -11.54 54.73 44.75
CA ARG A 215 -12.02 54.18 46.04
C ARG A 215 -11.10 54.45 47.22
N SER A 216 -9.88 54.87 46.96
CA SER A 216 -8.88 55.09 48.01
C SER A 216 -9.28 56.32 48.84
N LYS A 217 -9.39 56.12 50.17
CA LYS A 217 -9.66 57.21 51.10
C LYS A 217 -8.38 57.97 51.51
N THR A 218 -7.21 57.46 51.14
CA THR A 218 -5.92 58.02 51.50
C THR A 218 -5.39 59.02 50.47
N VAL A 219 -5.96 59.04 49.29
CA VAL A 219 -5.58 59.91 48.14
C VAL A 219 -6.69 60.95 47.96
N ASN A 220 -6.37 62.21 48.24
CA ASN A 220 -7.30 63.31 48.01
C ASN A 220 -7.19 63.72 46.55
N LEU A 221 -8.04 63.15 45.67
CA LEU A 221 -8.10 63.44 44.25
C LEU A 221 -8.86 64.76 44.04
N ASP A 222 -8.29 65.66 43.28
CA ASP A 222 -8.98 66.84 42.74
C ASP A 222 -10.03 66.47 41.69
N ALA A 223 -10.85 67.40 41.26
CA ALA A 223 -11.94 67.15 40.32
C ALA A 223 -11.39 66.75 38.94
N GLU A 224 -10.26 67.23 38.54
CA GLU A 224 -9.60 66.96 37.25
C GLU A 224 -9.03 65.54 37.23
N SER A 225 -8.27 65.14 38.22
CA SER A 225 -7.75 63.76 38.37
C SER A 225 -8.86 62.72 38.46
N ARG A 226 -10.00 63.04 39.11
CA ARG A 226 -11.15 62.18 39.18
C ARG A 226 -11.81 62.00 37.79
N TYR A 227 -11.91 63.09 37.02
CA TYR A 227 -12.45 63.06 35.65
C TYR A 227 -11.56 62.22 34.73
N GLU A 228 -10.23 62.41 34.77
CA GLU A 228 -9.26 61.62 34.00
C GLU A 228 -9.38 60.12 34.28
N LEU A 229 -9.51 59.70 35.55
CA LEU A 229 -9.66 58.30 35.90
C LEU A 229 -11.00 57.71 35.39
N LEU A 230 -12.10 58.48 35.39
CA LEU A 230 -13.39 58.04 34.85
C LEU A 230 -13.34 57.93 33.32
N SER A 231 -12.70 58.89 32.64
CA SER A 231 -12.50 58.85 31.19
C SER A 231 -11.66 57.64 30.77
N ALA A 232 -10.58 57.33 31.49
CA ALA A 232 -9.78 56.16 31.23
C ALA A 232 -10.59 54.82 31.42
N ILE A 233 -11.52 54.76 32.37
CA ILE A 233 -12.41 53.60 32.53
C ILE A 233 -13.35 53.48 31.30
N GLU A 234 -13.90 54.57 30.86
CA GLU A 234 -14.83 54.62 29.70
C GLU A 234 -14.11 54.15 28.41
N GLU A 235 -12.94 54.75 28.10
CA GLU A 235 -12.12 54.41 26.95
C GLU A 235 -11.74 52.91 26.93
N GLU A 236 -11.30 52.34 28.04
CA GLU A 236 -10.90 50.94 28.08
C GLU A 236 -12.10 49.97 28.03
N THR A 237 -13.27 50.43 28.49
CA THR A 237 -14.53 49.66 28.38
C THR A 237 -15.00 49.61 26.93
N ASP A 238 -14.93 50.74 26.19
CA ASP A 238 -15.27 50.79 24.78
C ASP A 238 -14.30 49.94 23.96
N ARG A 239 -13.02 49.97 24.31
CA ARG A 239 -11.99 49.12 23.69
C ARG A 239 -12.29 47.64 23.88
N LEU A 240 -12.68 47.21 25.11
CA LEU A 240 -13.10 45.86 25.39
C LEU A 240 -14.32 45.43 24.56
N ASN A 241 -15.33 46.31 24.43
CA ASN A 241 -16.51 46.05 23.64
C ASN A 241 -16.16 45.82 22.16
N HIS A 242 -15.25 46.61 21.59
CA HIS A 242 -14.76 46.44 20.24
C HIS A 242 -13.98 45.13 20.05
N LEU A 243 -13.14 44.75 21.00
CA LEU A 243 -12.39 43.49 20.96
C LEU A 243 -13.32 42.27 21.00
N VAL A 244 -14.35 42.30 21.85
CA VAL A 244 -15.35 41.23 21.93
C VAL A 244 -16.22 41.16 20.66
N GLY A 245 -16.59 42.30 20.09
CA GLY A 245 -17.32 42.36 18.82
C GLY A 245 -16.53 41.69 17.68
N ASN A 246 -15.28 42.07 17.51
CA ASN A 246 -14.41 41.50 16.47
C ASN A 246 -14.10 40.00 16.66
N LEU A 247 -14.36 39.44 17.83
CA LEU A 247 -14.12 38.01 18.14
C LEU A 247 -15.35 37.15 17.82
N LEU A 248 -16.53 37.78 17.74
CA LEU A 248 -17.82 37.11 17.51
C LEU A 248 -18.28 37.17 16.05
N ASP A 249 -17.70 38.05 15.23
CA ASP A 249 -17.89 38.14 13.79
C ASP A 249 -16.92 37.22 13.04
#